data_a4e63e1387a8aafa6d1c1a09815c2324
#
_entry.id   a4e63e1387a8aafa6d1c1a09815c2324
#
_cell.length_a   1.000
_cell.length_b   1.000
_cell.length_c   1.000
_cell.angle_alpha   90.00
_cell.angle_beta   90.00
_cell.angle_gamma   90.00
#
_symmetry.space_group_name_H-M   'P 1'
#
loop_
_entity.id
_entity.type
_entity.pdbx_description
1 polymer ?
#
loop_
_entity_poly.entity_id
_entity_poly.type
_entity_poly.pdbx_seq_one_letter_code
_entity_poly.pdbx_strand_id
1 'polypeptide(L)'
;YIRSILRDYYNVLEATNGAEALDVLNNQSVDFIISDLMMPVMDGIELSRRVKEAFAISHIPFLMLTAKTSPETRLESYRTGVDEYLLKPFDETLLLTRIENILDNRRRYQRKFKTNMDVEALNIEEESGDKKFINQVMEAIKEHYKNPYFEVSDFSEAVGVSKSLLNKKLQSLIGQSAGQFIRNYRLNTARELLLKNRETKQMNIAEIAYEVGFNDPKYFARCFSKQFNMTPSELMNNEE
;
A
#
# COMPACT_ATOMS: atom_id res chain seq x y z
N TYR A 1 -9.75 -4.22 28.37
CA TYR A 1 -8.30 -4.50 28.50
C TYR A 1 -7.52 -4.05 27.24
N ILE A 2 -7.84 -4.55 26.03
CA ILE A 2 -7.13 -4.16 24.79
C ILE A 2 -7.20 -2.66 24.55
N ARG A 3 -8.39 -2.06 24.64
CA ARG A 3 -8.57 -0.61 24.51
C ARG A 3 -7.68 0.19 25.47
N SER A 4 -7.56 -0.24 26.74
CA SER A 4 -6.73 0.49 27.70
C SER A 4 -5.24 0.46 27.36
N ILE A 5 -4.77 -0.59 26.68
CA ILE A 5 -3.40 -0.69 26.16
C ILE A 5 -3.21 0.22 24.94
N LEU A 6 -4.18 0.18 24.00
CA LEU A 6 -3.98 0.79 22.68
C LEU A 6 -4.28 2.29 22.62
N ARG A 7 -5.14 2.82 23.48
CA ARG A 7 -5.62 4.22 23.45
C ARG A 7 -4.51 5.27 23.56
N ASP A 8 -3.39 4.91 24.18
CA ASP A 8 -2.26 5.83 24.38
C ASP A 8 -1.36 5.91 23.13
N TYR A 9 -1.54 4.98 22.16
CA TYR A 9 -0.75 4.85 20.94
C TYR A 9 -1.57 5.05 19.66
N TYR A 10 -2.89 4.73 19.71
CA TYR A 10 -3.76 4.65 18.53
C TYR A 10 -5.15 5.24 18.80
N ASN A 11 -5.81 5.71 17.74
CA ASN A 11 -7.23 6.02 17.79
C ASN A 11 -8.05 4.72 17.68
N VAL A 12 -8.71 4.31 18.76
CA VAL A 12 -9.37 3.01 18.87
C VAL A 12 -10.87 3.16 18.63
N LEU A 13 -11.34 2.43 17.61
CA LEU A 13 -12.78 2.19 17.36
C LEU A 13 -13.13 0.80 17.91
N GLU A 14 -14.31 0.65 18.49
CA GLU A 14 -14.74 -0.59 19.11
C GLU A 14 -16.00 -1.14 18.44
N ALA A 15 -16.08 -2.47 18.35
CA ALA A 15 -17.23 -3.23 17.93
C ALA A 15 -17.38 -4.46 18.84
N THR A 16 -18.62 -4.86 19.14
CA THR A 16 -18.91 -5.97 20.05
C THR A 16 -18.97 -7.33 19.34
N ASN A 17 -19.06 -7.33 18.01
CA ASN A 17 -19.12 -8.51 17.16
C ASN A 17 -18.69 -8.17 15.72
N GLY A 18 -18.51 -9.20 14.88
CA GLY A 18 -18.05 -9.03 13.51
C GLY A 18 -19.02 -8.25 12.61
N ALA A 19 -20.32 -8.31 12.83
CA ALA A 19 -21.29 -7.56 12.03
C ALA A 19 -21.17 -6.05 12.29
N GLU A 20 -21.12 -5.66 13.56
CA GLU A 20 -20.90 -4.27 13.96
C GLU A 20 -19.52 -3.75 13.48
N ALA A 21 -18.48 -4.61 13.51
CA ALA A 21 -17.17 -4.28 12.97
C ALA A 21 -17.22 -3.97 11.46
N LEU A 22 -17.99 -4.73 10.66
CA LEU A 22 -18.19 -4.44 9.24
C LEU A 22 -18.91 -3.10 9.01
N ASP A 23 -19.89 -2.76 9.84
CA ASP A 23 -20.55 -1.45 9.77
C ASP A 23 -19.57 -0.31 10.04
N VAL A 24 -18.69 -0.46 11.03
CA VAL A 24 -17.62 0.52 11.31
C VAL A 24 -16.67 0.63 10.10
N LEU A 25 -16.21 -0.49 9.54
CA LEU A 25 -15.30 -0.53 8.39
C LEU A 25 -15.89 0.10 7.11
N ASN A 26 -17.21 0.02 6.94
CA ASN A 26 -17.91 0.63 5.80
C ASN A 26 -18.06 2.15 5.95
N ASN A 27 -18.15 2.66 7.18
CA ASN A 27 -18.47 4.05 7.46
C ASN A 27 -17.25 4.88 7.90
N GLN A 28 -16.18 4.25 8.34
CA GLN A 28 -14.99 4.92 8.88
C GLN A 28 -13.70 4.39 8.23
N SER A 29 -12.67 5.23 8.26
CA SER A 29 -11.32 4.80 7.81
C SER A 29 -10.65 4.06 8.94
N VAL A 30 -10.23 2.81 8.66
CA VAL A 30 -9.53 1.95 9.61
C VAL A 30 -8.24 1.48 8.97
N ASP A 31 -7.14 1.56 9.73
CA ASP A 31 -5.79 1.20 9.26
C ASP A 31 -5.33 -0.19 9.74
N PHE A 32 -6.00 -0.75 10.77
CA PHE A 32 -5.64 -2.01 11.38
C PHE A 32 -6.86 -2.63 12.08
N ILE A 33 -7.02 -3.95 12.01
CA ILE A 33 -8.09 -4.69 12.69
C ILE A 33 -7.48 -5.64 13.71
N ILE A 34 -8.03 -5.61 14.94
CA ILE A 34 -7.78 -6.60 15.98
C ILE A 34 -9.11 -7.24 16.34
N SER A 35 -9.22 -8.54 16.19
CA SER A 35 -10.48 -9.25 16.45
C SER A 35 -10.26 -10.45 17.36
N ASP A 36 -11.18 -10.67 18.28
CA ASP A 36 -11.27 -11.98 18.95
C ASP A 36 -11.74 -13.03 17.94
N LEU A 37 -11.27 -14.25 18.09
CA LEU A 37 -11.77 -15.39 17.34
C LEU A 37 -13.23 -15.69 17.69
N MET A 38 -13.55 -15.70 18.98
CA MET A 38 -14.88 -16.06 19.49
C MET A 38 -15.68 -14.80 19.82
N MET A 39 -16.61 -14.46 18.95
CA MET A 39 -17.56 -13.35 19.16
C MET A 39 -18.98 -13.81 18.86
N PRO A 40 -20.02 -13.21 19.50
CA PRO A 40 -21.40 -13.49 19.16
C PRO A 40 -21.77 -12.97 17.77
N VAL A 41 -22.87 -13.45 17.21
CA VAL A 41 -23.44 -13.02 15.92
C VAL A 41 -22.55 -13.36 14.73
N MET A 42 -21.33 -12.85 14.69
CA MET A 42 -20.32 -13.10 13.65
C MET A 42 -18.96 -13.22 14.35
N ASP A 43 -18.32 -14.36 14.21
CA ASP A 43 -17.01 -14.63 14.77
C ASP A 43 -15.86 -13.96 13.99
N GLY A 44 -14.63 -14.06 14.51
CA GLY A 44 -13.48 -13.43 13.89
C GLY A 44 -13.06 -14.06 12.56
N ILE A 45 -13.33 -15.36 12.36
CA ILE A 45 -13.03 -16.07 11.09
C ILE A 45 -13.92 -15.55 9.99
N GLU A 46 -15.23 -15.51 10.23
CA GLU A 46 -16.20 -14.99 9.28
C GLU A 46 -15.98 -13.50 9.00
N LEU A 47 -15.64 -12.70 10.03
CA LEU A 47 -15.27 -11.31 9.85
C LEU A 47 -14.04 -11.17 8.94
N SER A 48 -12.97 -11.92 9.21
CA SER A 48 -11.74 -11.91 8.41
C SER A 48 -12.03 -12.27 6.95
N ARG A 49 -12.80 -13.34 6.71
CA ARG A 49 -13.19 -13.76 5.37
C ARG A 49 -13.91 -12.64 4.62
N ARG A 50 -14.92 -12.01 5.23
CA ARG A 50 -15.67 -10.90 4.62
C ARG A 50 -14.81 -9.68 4.36
N VAL A 51 -13.89 -9.34 5.26
CA VAL A 51 -12.93 -8.24 5.06
C VAL A 51 -12.04 -8.53 3.85
N LYS A 52 -11.48 -9.73 3.74
CA LYS A 52 -10.56 -10.08 2.64
C LYS A 52 -11.28 -10.24 1.28
N GLU A 53 -12.54 -10.66 1.26
CA GLU A 53 -13.37 -10.72 0.07
C GLU A 53 -13.86 -9.32 -0.38
N ALA A 54 -14.02 -8.38 0.54
CA ALA A 54 -14.51 -7.05 0.24
C ALA A 54 -13.41 -6.15 -0.34
N PHE A 55 -13.42 -5.91 -1.65
CA PHE A 55 -12.40 -5.17 -2.39
C PHE A 55 -12.01 -3.82 -1.73
N ALA A 56 -12.97 -3.09 -1.16
CA ALA A 56 -12.72 -1.77 -0.57
C ALA A 56 -11.89 -1.81 0.72
N ILE A 57 -11.86 -2.94 1.44
CA ILE A 57 -11.26 -3.08 2.78
C ILE A 57 -10.29 -4.28 2.88
N SER A 58 -10.13 -5.09 1.82
CA SER A 58 -9.26 -6.28 1.77
C SER A 58 -7.81 -5.99 2.18
N HIS A 59 -7.35 -4.79 1.90
CA HIS A 59 -6.00 -4.32 2.17
C HIS A 59 -5.70 -4.04 3.66
N ILE A 60 -6.71 -4.05 4.55
CA ILE A 60 -6.52 -3.73 5.97
C ILE A 60 -5.87 -4.91 6.68
N PRO A 61 -4.74 -4.70 7.41
CA PRO A 61 -4.11 -5.74 8.20
C PRO A 61 -5.03 -6.25 9.30
N PHE A 62 -4.98 -7.56 9.56
CA PHE A 62 -5.87 -8.25 10.49
C PHE A 62 -5.08 -9.11 11.48
N LEU A 63 -5.13 -8.77 12.77
CA LEU A 63 -4.58 -9.55 13.88
C LEU A 63 -5.70 -10.29 14.59
N MET A 64 -5.63 -11.62 14.61
CA MET A 64 -6.59 -12.48 15.31
C MET A 64 -6.13 -12.85 16.71
N LEU A 65 -6.98 -12.63 17.70
CA LEU A 65 -6.74 -13.05 19.07
C LEU A 65 -7.44 -14.39 19.33
N THR A 66 -6.72 -15.38 19.85
CA THR A 66 -7.28 -16.71 20.03
C THR A 66 -6.82 -17.38 21.33
N ALA A 67 -7.75 -18.08 22.00
CA ALA A 67 -7.43 -18.97 23.11
C ALA A 67 -7.17 -20.42 22.64
N LYS A 68 -7.45 -20.75 21.36
CA LYS A 68 -7.34 -22.10 20.81
C LYS A 68 -5.99 -22.31 20.11
N THR A 69 -5.38 -23.45 20.44
CA THR A 69 -4.10 -23.89 19.89
C THR A 69 -4.23 -25.08 18.94
N SER A 70 -5.46 -25.51 18.56
CA SER A 70 -5.59 -26.70 17.71
C SER A 70 -5.00 -26.43 16.31
N PRO A 71 -4.24 -27.39 15.75
CA PRO A 71 -3.63 -27.27 14.42
C PRO A 71 -4.66 -27.01 13.31
N GLU A 72 -5.86 -27.58 13.46
CA GLU A 72 -6.95 -27.47 12.48
C GLU A 72 -7.51 -26.03 12.41
N THR A 73 -7.77 -25.41 13.57
CA THR A 73 -8.23 -24.00 13.63
C THR A 73 -7.17 -23.05 13.09
N ARG A 74 -5.88 -23.34 13.30
CA ARG A 74 -4.78 -22.55 12.70
C ARG A 74 -4.77 -22.68 11.17
N LEU A 75 -4.90 -23.89 10.64
CA LEU A 75 -4.87 -24.14 9.19
C LEU A 75 -6.06 -23.47 8.48
N GLU A 76 -7.25 -23.55 9.06
CA GLU A 76 -8.46 -22.90 8.56
C GLU A 76 -8.31 -21.38 8.55
N SER A 77 -7.76 -20.84 9.62
CA SER A 77 -7.56 -19.42 9.80
C SER A 77 -6.47 -18.83 8.88
N TYR A 78 -5.40 -19.58 8.56
CA TYR A 78 -4.43 -19.14 7.53
C TYR A 78 -5.08 -19.02 6.14
N ARG A 79 -6.09 -19.84 5.83
CA ARG A 79 -6.84 -19.77 4.58
C ARG A 79 -7.79 -18.57 4.49
N THR A 80 -8.11 -17.93 5.62
CA THR A 80 -8.99 -16.75 5.64
C THR A 80 -8.25 -15.42 5.46
N GLY A 81 -6.92 -15.44 5.25
CA GLY A 81 -6.11 -14.26 4.97
C GLY A 81 -5.83 -13.37 6.20
N VAL A 82 -5.85 -13.94 7.41
CA VAL A 82 -5.37 -13.26 8.63
C VAL A 82 -3.87 -13.04 8.54
N ASP A 83 -3.41 -11.82 8.81
CA ASP A 83 -2.00 -11.46 8.69
C ASP A 83 -1.16 -12.04 9.84
N GLU A 84 -1.73 -12.14 11.06
CA GLU A 84 -1.03 -12.67 12.24
C GLU A 84 -2.03 -13.17 13.31
N TYR A 85 -1.56 -14.07 14.17
CA TYR A 85 -2.28 -14.61 15.33
C TYR A 85 -1.58 -14.28 16.63
N LEU A 86 -2.36 -13.92 17.65
CA LEU A 86 -1.87 -13.74 19.01
C LEU A 86 -2.63 -14.65 19.97
N LEU A 87 -1.89 -15.56 20.64
CA LEU A 87 -2.45 -16.48 21.63
C LEU A 87 -2.74 -15.76 22.94
N LYS A 88 -3.91 -15.99 23.51
CA LYS A 88 -4.29 -15.61 24.86
C LYS A 88 -3.83 -16.70 25.86
N PRO A 89 -3.30 -16.31 27.05
CA PRO A 89 -3.08 -14.95 27.53
C PRO A 89 -1.82 -14.31 26.92
N PHE A 90 -1.85 -12.99 26.72
CA PHE A 90 -0.72 -12.18 26.27
C PHE A 90 -0.54 -10.97 27.18
N ASP A 91 0.67 -10.45 27.25
CA ASP A 91 0.97 -9.18 27.89
C ASP A 91 0.91 -8.01 26.90
N GLU A 92 0.94 -6.79 27.44
CA GLU A 92 0.90 -5.56 26.68
C GLU A 92 2.04 -5.45 25.67
N THR A 93 3.26 -5.78 26.11
CA THR A 93 4.47 -5.68 25.27
C THR A 93 4.37 -6.58 24.06
N LEU A 94 3.87 -7.80 24.23
CA LEU A 94 3.71 -8.75 23.14
C LEU A 94 2.66 -8.28 22.13
N LEU A 95 1.53 -7.72 22.58
CA LEU A 95 0.49 -7.17 21.70
C LEU A 95 1.05 -6.01 20.87
N LEU A 96 1.66 -5.01 21.51
CA LEU A 96 2.25 -3.84 20.84
C LEU A 96 3.35 -4.26 19.85
N THR A 97 4.24 -5.16 20.25
CA THR A 97 5.30 -5.69 19.38
C THR A 97 4.74 -6.37 18.13
N ARG A 98 3.64 -7.15 18.25
CA ARG A 98 3.00 -7.79 17.08
C ARG A 98 2.42 -6.78 16.12
N ILE A 99 1.70 -5.78 16.63
CA ILE A 99 1.15 -4.69 15.80
C ILE A 99 2.26 -3.95 15.08
N GLU A 100 3.31 -3.53 15.80
CA GLU A 100 4.46 -2.83 15.23
C GLU A 100 5.15 -3.66 14.14
N ASN A 101 5.38 -4.96 14.37
CA ASN A 101 5.99 -5.84 13.38
C ASN A 101 5.19 -5.93 12.08
N ILE A 102 3.86 -6.05 12.16
CA ILE A 102 2.99 -6.07 10.97
C ILE A 102 3.10 -4.74 10.21
N LEU A 103 3.00 -3.62 10.91
CA LEU A 103 3.07 -2.28 10.30
C LEU A 103 4.45 -2.00 9.70
N ASP A 104 5.54 -2.38 10.38
CA ASP A 104 6.91 -2.16 9.91
C ASP A 104 7.27 -3.04 8.71
N ASN A 105 6.83 -4.30 8.70
CA ASN A 105 6.98 -5.16 7.53
C ASN A 105 6.30 -4.54 6.31
N ARG A 106 5.07 -4.01 6.48
CA ARG A 106 4.35 -3.33 5.42
C ARG A 106 5.08 -2.08 4.92
N ARG A 107 5.56 -1.24 5.84
CA ARG A 107 6.38 -0.05 5.50
C ARG A 107 7.65 -0.43 4.74
N ARG A 108 8.28 -1.56 5.11
CA ARG A 108 9.47 -2.07 4.41
C ARG A 108 9.17 -2.49 2.97
N TYR A 109 8.06 -3.19 2.73
CA TYR A 109 7.62 -3.56 1.39
C TYR A 109 7.29 -2.33 0.54
N GLN A 110 6.56 -1.37 1.11
CA GLN A 110 6.25 -0.10 0.46
C GLN A 110 7.50 0.69 0.05
N ARG A 111 8.53 0.72 0.91
CA ARG A 111 9.82 1.38 0.59
C ARG A 111 10.52 0.69 -0.56
N LYS A 112 10.60 -0.64 -0.58
CA LYS A 112 11.18 -1.41 -1.69
C LYS A 112 10.45 -1.15 -3.00
N PHE A 113 9.13 -1.21 -2.98
CA PHE A 113 8.31 -0.90 -4.15
C PHE A 113 8.59 0.52 -4.68
N LYS A 114 8.63 1.51 -3.79
CA LYS A 114 8.88 2.91 -4.18
C LYS A 114 10.22 3.11 -4.91
N THR A 115 11.22 2.31 -4.57
CA THR A 115 12.55 2.39 -5.19
C THR A 115 12.59 1.78 -6.59
N ASN A 116 11.98 0.62 -6.77
CA ASN A 116 12.13 -0.19 -7.99
C ASN A 116 10.85 -0.29 -8.82
N MET A 117 9.69 0.17 -8.31
CA MET A 117 8.35 -0.04 -8.89
C MET A 117 8.05 -1.51 -9.19
N ASP A 118 8.64 -2.42 -8.41
CA ASP A 118 8.49 -3.85 -8.55
C ASP A 118 7.32 -4.34 -7.71
N VAL A 119 6.29 -4.86 -8.35
CA VAL A 119 5.05 -5.34 -7.71
C VAL A 119 5.33 -6.56 -6.82
N GLU A 120 6.30 -7.39 -7.16
CA GLU A 120 6.69 -8.55 -6.35
C GLU A 120 7.29 -8.13 -5.00
N ALA A 121 7.89 -6.94 -4.94
CA ALA A 121 8.42 -6.39 -3.69
C ALA A 121 7.35 -6.09 -2.64
N LEU A 122 6.06 -6.02 -3.01
CA LEU A 122 4.94 -5.76 -2.10
C LEU A 122 4.53 -6.99 -1.28
N ASN A 123 4.95 -8.18 -1.70
CA ASN A 123 4.59 -9.45 -1.03
C ASN A 123 3.06 -9.60 -0.84
N ILE A 124 2.30 -9.30 -1.88
CA ILE A 124 0.85 -9.45 -1.93
C ILE A 124 0.53 -10.83 -2.49
N GLU A 125 -0.46 -11.51 -1.91
CA GLU A 125 -0.92 -12.82 -2.37
C GLU A 125 -1.37 -12.78 -3.83
N GLU A 126 -0.85 -13.71 -4.66
CA GLU A 126 -0.99 -13.71 -6.13
C GLU A 126 -2.44 -13.69 -6.62
N GLU A 127 -3.32 -14.46 -6.00
CA GLU A 127 -4.73 -14.55 -6.40
C GLU A 127 -5.62 -13.49 -5.75
N SER A 128 -5.05 -12.61 -4.92
CA SER A 128 -5.82 -11.61 -4.18
C SER A 128 -6.37 -10.51 -5.08
N GLY A 129 -7.48 -9.91 -4.67
CA GLY A 129 -8.04 -8.71 -5.31
C GLY A 129 -7.06 -7.52 -5.28
N ASP A 130 -6.20 -7.46 -4.27
CA ASP A 130 -5.19 -6.40 -4.11
C ASP A 130 -4.06 -6.56 -5.15
N LYS A 131 -3.62 -7.79 -5.47
CA LYS A 131 -2.64 -8.03 -6.53
C LYS A 131 -3.20 -7.65 -7.90
N LYS A 132 -4.44 -8.07 -8.20
CA LYS A 132 -5.13 -7.68 -9.44
C LYS A 132 -5.27 -6.17 -9.57
N PHE A 133 -5.64 -5.49 -8.49
CA PHE A 133 -5.73 -4.03 -8.45
C PHE A 133 -4.39 -3.35 -8.73
N ILE A 134 -3.31 -3.78 -8.07
CA ILE A 134 -1.97 -3.21 -8.30
C ILE A 134 -1.51 -3.45 -9.75
N ASN A 135 -1.79 -4.60 -10.32
CA ASN A 135 -1.47 -4.87 -11.72
C ASN A 135 -2.23 -3.93 -12.66
N GLN A 136 -3.54 -3.71 -12.45
CA GLN A 136 -4.33 -2.73 -13.20
C GLN A 136 -3.79 -1.30 -13.05
N VAL A 137 -3.39 -0.91 -11.84
CA VAL A 137 -2.73 0.37 -11.56
C VAL A 137 -1.44 0.50 -12.37
N MET A 138 -0.61 -0.55 -12.40
CA MET A 138 0.65 -0.56 -13.16
C MET A 138 0.43 -0.52 -14.67
N GLU A 139 -0.58 -1.19 -15.19
CA GLU A 139 -0.96 -1.13 -16.61
C GLU A 139 -1.42 0.28 -16.98
N ALA A 140 -2.36 0.84 -16.24
CA ALA A 140 -2.88 2.18 -16.50
C ALA A 140 -1.78 3.26 -16.45
N ILE A 141 -0.86 3.20 -15.48
CA ILE A 141 0.23 4.18 -15.44
C ILE A 141 1.22 3.99 -16.58
N LYS A 142 1.56 2.77 -16.98
CA LYS A 142 2.44 2.49 -18.12
C LYS A 142 1.90 3.05 -19.43
N GLU A 143 0.59 2.97 -19.62
CA GLU A 143 -0.08 3.49 -20.82
C GLU A 143 -0.10 5.02 -20.87
N HIS A 144 -0.31 5.67 -19.71
CA HIS A 144 -0.67 7.09 -19.69
C HIS A 144 0.40 8.04 -19.12
N TYR A 145 1.50 7.56 -18.53
CA TYR A 145 2.46 8.41 -17.80
C TYR A 145 3.09 9.53 -18.65
N LYS A 146 3.21 9.33 -19.96
CA LYS A 146 3.76 10.34 -20.90
C LYS A 146 2.84 11.53 -21.13
N ASN A 147 1.52 11.35 -20.92
CA ASN A 147 0.56 12.43 -21.08
C ASN A 147 0.68 13.42 -19.92
N PRO A 148 1.14 14.69 -20.14
CA PRO A 148 1.33 15.64 -19.05
C PRO A 148 0.00 16.07 -18.37
N TYR A 149 -1.14 15.84 -19.02
CA TYR A 149 -2.48 16.14 -18.52
C TYR A 149 -3.15 14.95 -17.82
N PHE A 150 -2.47 13.80 -17.74
CA PHE A 150 -3.00 12.64 -17.01
C PHE A 150 -3.02 12.91 -15.51
N GLU A 151 -4.23 13.07 -14.99
CA GLU A 151 -4.51 13.42 -13.59
C GLU A 151 -5.12 12.25 -12.81
N VAL A 152 -5.36 12.46 -11.50
CA VAL A 152 -5.96 11.45 -10.61
C VAL A 152 -7.37 11.05 -11.07
N SER A 153 -8.12 11.95 -11.73
CA SER A 153 -9.42 11.65 -12.35
C SER A 153 -9.32 10.57 -13.41
N ASP A 154 -8.42 10.81 -14.37
CA ASP A 154 -8.21 9.90 -15.51
C ASP A 154 -7.66 8.57 -15.03
N PHE A 155 -6.76 8.63 -14.04
CA PHE A 155 -6.18 7.42 -13.43
C PHE A 155 -7.24 6.57 -12.73
N SER A 156 -8.15 7.20 -11.98
CA SER A 156 -9.24 6.48 -11.33
C SER A 156 -10.22 5.84 -12.32
N GLU A 157 -10.49 6.52 -13.42
CA GLU A 157 -11.31 6.02 -14.53
C GLU A 157 -10.63 4.84 -15.24
N ALA A 158 -9.34 4.96 -15.59
CA ALA A 158 -8.56 3.91 -16.23
C ALA A 158 -8.48 2.61 -15.37
N VAL A 159 -8.42 2.76 -14.03
CA VAL A 159 -8.42 1.61 -13.10
C VAL A 159 -9.83 1.11 -12.80
N GLY A 160 -10.89 1.86 -13.16
CA GLY A 160 -12.29 1.47 -12.93
C GLY A 160 -12.76 1.60 -11.48
N VAL A 161 -12.20 2.55 -10.71
CA VAL A 161 -12.55 2.77 -9.30
C VAL A 161 -12.78 4.27 -9.01
N SER A 162 -13.43 4.60 -7.89
CA SER A 162 -13.53 6.00 -7.47
C SER A 162 -12.18 6.59 -7.06
N LYS A 163 -12.01 7.92 -7.20
CA LYS A 163 -10.79 8.63 -6.75
C LYS A 163 -10.48 8.38 -5.27
N SER A 164 -11.52 8.33 -4.43
CA SER A 164 -11.37 8.07 -3.00
C SER A 164 -10.83 6.67 -2.76
N LEU A 165 -11.39 5.65 -3.40
CA LEU A 165 -10.97 4.26 -3.28
C LEU A 165 -9.57 4.06 -3.84
N LEU A 166 -9.25 4.66 -5.02
CA LEU A 166 -7.91 4.63 -5.59
C LEU A 166 -6.87 5.15 -4.59
N ASN A 167 -7.10 6.35 -4.03
CA ASN A 167 -6.18 6.93 -3.06
C ASN A 167 -6.06 6.09 -1.79
N LYS A 168 -7.17 5.59 -1.22
CA LYS A 168 -7.19 4.77 -0.01
C LYS A 168 -6.37 3.49 -0.21
N LYS A 169 -6.62 2.75 -1.30
CA LYS A 169 -5.90 1.51 -1.59
C LYS A 169 -4.42 1.75 -1.90
N LEU A 170 -4.07 2.75 -2.72
CA LEU A 170 -2.68 3.08 -3.00
C LEU A 170 -1.94 3.52 -1.73
N GLN A 171 -2.55 4.37 -0.91
CA GLN A 171 -1.94 4.77 0.36
C GLN A 171 -1.68 3.56 1.27
N SER A 172 -2.62 2.64 1.35
CA SER A 172 -2.48 1.45 2.18
C SER A 172 -1.49 0.44 1.60
N LEU A 173 -1.59 0.10 0.31
CA LEU A 173 -0.77 -0.96 -0.29
C LEU A 173 0.67 -0.51 -0.60
N ILE A 174 0.85 0.72 -1.10
CA ILE A 174 2.15 1.23 -1.56
C ILE A 174 2.65 2.48 -0.84
N GLY A 175 1.89 3.00 0.15
CA GLY A 175 2.28 4.17 0.95
C GLY A 175 2.31 5.49 0.17
N GLN A 176 1.53 5.62 -0.91
CA GLN A 176 1.50 6.80 -1.77
C GLN A 176 0.08 7.16 -2.18
N SER A 177 -0.23 8.46 -2.28
CA SER A 177 -1.45 8.90 -2.96
C SER A 177 -1.34 8.69 -4.47
N ALA A 178 -2.46 8.69 -5.20
CA ALA A 178 -2.47 8.51 -6.65
C ALA A 178 -1.62 9.56 -7.39
N GLY A 179 -1.70 10.82 -6.97
CA GLY A 179 -0.87 11.89 -7.54
C GLY A 179 0.63 11.75 -7.24
N GLN A 180 0.98 11.25 -6.03
CA GLN A 180 2.37 10.89 -5.70
C GLN A 180 2.85 9.73 -6.54
N PHE A 181 2.00 8.73 -6.77
CA PHE A 181 2.34 7.55 -7.56
C PHE A 181 2.62 7.91 -9.03
N ILE A 182 1.75 8.70 -9.68
CA ILE A 182 1.98 9.20 -11.05
C ILE A 182 3.33 9.92 -11.14
N ARG A 183 3.58 10.85 -10.23
CA ARG A 183 4.83 11.61 -10.20
C ARG A 183 6.05 10.72 -9.98
N ASN A 184 6.00 9.80 -9.01
CA ASN A 184 7.11 8.91 -8.70
C ASN A 184 7.41 7.94 -9.84
N TYR A 185 6.38 7.44 -10.54
CA TYR A 185 6.55 6.61 -11.72
C TYR A 185 7.30 7.37 -12.83
N ARG A 186 6.87 8.59 -13.14
CA ARG A 186 7.54 9.47 -14.11
C ARG A 186 9.01 9.72 -13.73
N LEU A 187 9.30 9.99 -12.46
CA LEU A 187 10.65 10.26 -11.97
C LEU A 187 11.55 9.01 -12.04
N ASN A 188 11.04 7.81 -11.72
CA ASN A 188 11.80 6.58 -11.86
C ASN A 188 12.10 6.29 -13.34
N THR A 189 11.12 6.45 -14.23
CA THR A 189 11.33 6.31 -15.69
C THR A 189 12.36 7.33 -16.21
N ALA A 190 12.28 8.59 -15.73
CA ALA A 190 13.28 9.60 -16.09
C ALA A 190 14.68 9.23 -15.63
N ARG A 191 14.83 8.64 -14.44
CA ARG A 191 16.12 8.17 -13.94
C ARG A 191 16.71 7.10 -14.84
N GLU A 192 15.92 6.14 -15.30
CA GLU A 192 16.37 5.12 -16.26
C GLU A 192 16.78 5.74 -17.60
N LEU A 193 16.01 6.69 -18.11
CA LEU A 193 16.36 7.40 -19.35
C LEU A 193 17.63 8.22 -19.21
N LEU A 194 17.85 8.92 -18.09
CA LEU A 194 19.07 9.67 -17.81
C LEU A 194 20.29 8.75 -17.79
N LEU A 195 20.19 7.57 -17.14
CA LEU A 195 21.28 6.59 -17.12
C LEU A 195 21.61 6.06 -18.51
N LYS A 196 20.61 5.69 -19.31
CA LYS A 196 20.80 5.27 -20.71
C LYS A 196 21.39 6.39 -21.57
N ASN A 197 20.97 7.64 -21.33
CA ASN A 197 21.43 8.79 -22.10
C ASN A 197 22.87 9.22 -21.82
N ARG A 198 23.51 8.72 -20.76
CA ARG A 198 24.95 8.90 -20.50
C ARG A 198 25.81 8.45 -21.70
N GLU A 199 25.45 7.32 -22.27
CA GLU A 199 26.18 6.72 -23.39
C GLU A 199 25.76 7.35 -24.73
N THR A 200 24.47 7.58 -24.93
CA THR A 200 23.92 7.98 -26.22
C THR A 200 23.95 9.49 -26.47
N LYS A 201 23.87 10.30 -25.41
CA LYS A 201 23.79 11.77 -25.43
C LYS A 201 22.77 12.35 -26.43
N GLN A 202 21.67 11.62 -26.64
CA GLN A 202 20.66 11.94 -27.65
C GLN A 202 19.65 12.98 -27.18
N MET A 203 19.43 13.09 -25.85
CA MET A 203 18.41 13.96 -25.27
C MET A 203 19.03 14.88 -24.21
N ASN A 204 18.54 16.10 -24.14
CA ASN A 204 18.82 17.00 -23.02
C ASN A 204 17.83 16.74 -21.85
N ILE A 205 18.10 17.32 -20.68
CA ILE A 205 17.29 17.11 -19.45
C ILE A 205 15.85 17.59 -19.64
N ALA A 206 15.64 18.68 -20.39
CA ALA A 206 14.29 19.19 -20.62
C ALA A 206 13.49 18.25 -21.54
N GLU A 207 14.12 17.68 -22.56
CA GLU A 207 13.50 16.69 -23.44
C GLU A 207 13.12 15.43 -22.66
N ILE A 208 13.99 14.94 -21.75
CA ILE A 208 13.67 13.81 -20.87
C ILE A 208 12.49 14.15 -19.97
N ALA A 209 12.44 15.37 -19.41
CA ALA A 209 11.31 15.79 -18.59
C ALA A 209 9.98 15.73 -19.38
N TYR A 210 9.97 16.24 -20.61
CA TYR A 210 8.78 16.17 -21.47
C TYR A 210 8.43 14.73 -21.88
N GLU A 211 9.42 13.91 -22.22
CA GLU A 211 9.22 12.51 -22.61
C GLU A 211 8.54 11.68 -21.51
N VAL A 212 8.78 11.99 -20.24
CA VAL A 212 8.15 11.31 -19.11
C VAL A 212 6.87 12.01 -18.59
N GLY A 213 6.36 13.01 -19.32
CA GLY A 213 5.08 13.64 -19.02
C GLY A 213 5.12 14.80 -18.02
N PHE A 214 6.28 15.43 -17.78
CA PHE A 214 6.33 16.73 -17.11
C PHE A 214 6.18 17.85 -18.14
N ASN A 215 5.36 18.85 -17.85
CA ASN A 215 5.20 20.06 -18.68
C ASN A 215 6.10 21.23 -18.24
N ASP A 216 6.79 21.11 -17.11
CA ASP A 216 7.74 22.10 -16.60
C ASP A 216 9.05 21.42 -16.16
N PRO A 217 10.15 21.60 -16.94
CA PRO A 217 11.46 21.05 -16.60
C PRO A 217 12.05 21.55 -15.28
N LYS A 218 11.70 22.77 -14.85
CA LYS A 218 12.16 23.30 -13.54
C LYS A 218 11.45 22.60 -12.39
N TYR A 219 10.15 22.35 -12.53
CA TYR A 219 9.39 21.56 -11.58
C TYR A 219 9.90 20.11 -11.53
N PHE A 220 10.14 19.50 -12.70
CA PHE A 220 10.77 18.18 -12.81
C PHE A 220 12.08 18.10 -12.03
N ALA A 221 13.03 19.03 -12.28
CA ALA A 221 14.34 19.01 -11.62
C ALA A 221 14.23 19.10 -10.10
N ARG A 222 13.34 19.94 -9.58
CA ARG A 222 13.05 20.04 -8.12
C ARG A 222 12.51 18.73 -7.57
N CYS A 223 11.54 18.12 -8.24
CA CYS A 223 10.95 16.85 -7.81
C CYS A 223 11.98 15.71 -7.84
N PHE A 224 12.79 15.66 -8.90
CA PHE A 224 13.86 14.69 -9.08
C PHE A 224 14.90 14.79 -7.96
N SER A 225 15.43 15.99 -7.71
CA SER A 225 16.41 16.23 -6.65
C SER A 225 15.87 15.86 -5.25
N LYS A 226 14.60 16.16 -5.00
CA LYS A 226 13.95 15.79 -3.73
C LYS A 226 13.81 14.27 -3.56
N GLN A 227 13.59 13.53 -4.66
CA GLN A 227 13.39 12.08 -4.60
C GLN A 227 14.70 11.30 -4.52
N PHE A 228 15.72 11.72 -5.27
CA PHE A 228 16.97 10.97 -5.45
C PHE A 228 18.17 11.59 -4.74
N ASN A 229 18.01 12.73 -4.04
CA ASN A 229 19.06 13.49 -3.37
C ASN A 229 20.23 13.90 -4.30
N MET A 230 19.95 14.00 -5.61
CA MET A 230 20.89 14.45 -6.65
C MET A 230 20.10 15.10 -7.80
N THR A 231 20.71 16.02 -8.50
CA THR A 231 20.09 16.65 -9.67
C THR A 231 20.10 15.74 -10.89
N PRO A 232 19.21 15.94 -11.87
CA PRO A 232 19.27 15.22 -13.16
C PRO A 232 20.60 15.39 -13.87
N SER A 233 21.24 16.57 -13.75
CA SER A 233 22.55 16.88 -14.37
C SER A 233 23.68 16.09 -13.70
N GLU A 234 23.69 16.04 -12.37
CA GLU A 234 24.66 15.21 -11.62
C GLU A 234 24.54 13.74 -11.98
N LEU A 235 23.29 13.21 -12.02
CA LEU A 235 23.06 11.84 -12.44
C LEU A 235 23.55 11.58 -13.85
N MET A 236 23.36 12.49 -14.78
CA MET A 236 23.76 12.32 -16.19
C MET A 236 25.27 12.44 -16.40
N ASN A 237 25.98 13.22 -15.56
CA ASN A 237 27.40 13.53 -15.75
C ASN A 237 28.34 12.73 -14.82
N ASN A 238 27.84 12.13 -13.73
CA ASN A 238 28.69 11.31 -12.85
C ASN A 238 29.09 10.03 -13.55
N GLU A 239 30.37 9.93 -13.90
CA GLU A 239 31.05 8.66 -14.16
C GLU A 239 31.26 7.98 -12.81
N GLU A 240 30.75 6.73 -12.62
CA GLU A 240 31.14 5.88 -11.49
C GLU A 240 32.55 5.39 -11.67
#